data_08e2827d53c46d9cec11746cdb69924f
#
_entry.id   08e2827d53c46d9cec11746cdb69924f
#
_cell.length_a   1.000
_cell.length_b   1.000
_cell.length_c   1.000
_cell.angle_alpha   90.00
_cell.angle_beta   90.00
_cell.angle_gamma   90.00
#
_symmetry.space_group_name_H-M   'P 1'
#
loop_
_entity.id
_entity.type
_entity.pdbx_description
1 polymer ?
#
loop_
_entity_poly.entity_id
_entity_poly.type
_entity_poly.pdbx_seq_one_letter_code
_entity_poly.pdbx_strand_id
1 'polypeptide(L)'
;RYWYQIINDDYALRSIDILSLHGLVLRTIEDDFAGRIRNAGVRITGANFVPPNANKVYDLLDELIQFVNENPLQLNDIELATIFHHKLVWIHPFFDGNGRTVRLAMNLLLMRRGFPPAIILKNDRKKYYDALNQANNGNYQKLTLLMCQALERTVNIYLTSIPSDNDEDYQSIANIVSEPNTPYSQEYVSLLARQGKIDAYKEGRNWVTTKKAINDYINNRQRKRLL
;
A
#
# COMPACT_ATOMS: atom_id res chain seq x y z
N ARG A 1 -19.50 -10.31 8.92
CA ARG A 1 -19.31 -11.78 8.73
C ARG A 1 -18.87 -12.12 7.31
N TYR A 2 -19.49 -11.57 6.26
CA TYR A 2 -19.15 -11.80 4.84
C TYR A 2 -17.70 -11.36 4.49
N TRP A 3 -17.29 -10.17 4.90
CA TRP A 3 -15.96 -9.63 4.66
C TRP A 3 -14.85 -10.37 5.40
N TYR A 4 -15.17 -10.98 6.53
CA TYR A 4 -14.22 -11.84 7.26
C TYR A 4 -13.91 -13.12 6.48
N GLN A 5 -14.82 -13.61 5.65
CA GLN A 5 -14.59 -14.76 4.78
C GLN A 5 -13.69 -14.40 3.59
N ILE A 6 -13.83 -13.19 3.04
CA ILE A 6 -12.98 -12.70 1.93
C ILE A 6 -11.53 -12.49 2.36
N ILE A 7 -11.28 -12.22 3.63
CA ILE A 7 -9.92 -12.05 4.19
C ILE A 7 -9.22 -13.41 4.39
N ASN A 8 -9.93 -14.54 4.36
CA ASN A 8 -9.33 -15.86 4.44
C ASN A 8 -8.62 -16.25 3.14
N ASP A 9 -7.40 -16.81 3.25
CA ASP A 9 -6.55 -17.18 2.11
C ASP A 9 -7.19 -18.20 1.16
N ASP A 10 -8.04 -19.09 1.68
CA ASP A 10 -8.72 -20.13 0.90
C ASP A 10 -9.93 -19.62 0.08
N TYR A 11 -10.29 -18.34 0.21
CA TYR A 11 -11.44 -17.80 -0.50
C TYR A 11 -11.05 -17.30 -1.88
N ALA A 12 -11.53 -17.94 -2.95
CA ALA A 12 -11.38 -17.41 -4.31
C ALA A 12 -12.23 -16.14 -4.48
N LEU A 13 -11.58 -15.03 -4.88
CA LEU A 13 -12.27 -13.78 -5.17
C LEU A 13 -13.23 -13.98 -6.34
N ARG A 14 -14.40 -13.34 -6.30
CA ARG A 14 -15.41 -13.39 -7.37
C ARG A 14 -15.84 -11.99 -7.77
N SER A 15 -16.32 -11.82 -8.98
CA SER A 15 -16.84 -10.54 -9.47
C SER A 15 -17.95 -9.99 -8.59
N ILE A 16 -18.82 -10.85 -8.06
CA ILE A 16 -19.89 -10.43 -7.12
C ILE A 16 -19.35 -9.78 -5.84
N ASP A 17 -18.12 -10.10 -5.42
CA ASP A 17 -17.50 -9.51 -4.24
C ASP A 17 -17.15 -8.03 -4.52
N ILE A 18 -16.69 -7.72 -5.73
CA ILE A 18 -16.43 -6.35 -6.17
C ILE A 18 -17.73 -5.55 -6.27
N LEU A 19 -18.80 -6.17 -6.79
CA LEU A 19 -20.13 -5.54 -6.85
C LEU A 19 -20.68 -5.27 -5.45
N SER A 20 -20.55 -6.22 -4.54
CA SER A 20 -20.98 -6.08 -3.14
C SER A 20 -20.20 -4.98 -2.42
N LEU A 21 -18.88 -4.89 -2.67
CA LEU A 21 -18.03 -3.83 -2.13
C LEU A 21 -18.48 -2.45 -2.63
N HIS A 22 -18.75 -2.33 -3.93
CA HIS A 22 -19.29 -1.10 -4.52
C HIS A 22 -20.65 -0.74 -3.92
N GLY A 23 -21.53 -1.73 -3.72
CA GLY A 23 -22.82 -1.56 -3.05
C GLY A 23 -22.68 -0.92 -1.67
N LEU A 24 -21.67 -1.34 -0.90
CA LEU A 24 -21.37 -0.72 0.40
C LEU A 24 -20.83 0.71 0.28
N VAL A 25 -20.01 0.98 -0.73
CA VAL A 25 -19.41 2.30 -0.98
C VAL A 25 -20.46 3.34 -1.34
N LEU A 26 -21.51 2.95 -2.07
CA LEU A 26 -22.58 3.86 -2.49
C LEU A 26 -23.83 3.80 -1.60
N ARG A 27 -23.88 2.92 -0.64
CA ARG A 27 -25.01 2.80 0.28
C ARG A 27 -25.32 4.16 0.91
N THR A 28 -26.56 4.58 0.83
CA THR A 28 -27.07 5.87 1.33
C THR A 28 -26.61 7.11 0.53
N ILE A 29 -25.84 6.95 -0.55
CA ILE A 29 -25.41 8.06 -1.43
C ILE A 29 -26.20 8.01 -2.73
N GLU A 30 -26.17 6.87 -3.44
CA GLU A 30 -26.86 6.60 -4.70
C GLU A 30 -27.25 5.13 -4.79
N ASP A 31 -28.32 4.76 -4.10
CA ASP A 31 -28.75 3.36 -3.98
C ASP A 31 -29.13 2.72 -5.33
N ASP A 32 -29.58 3.52 -6.30
CA ASP A 32 -30.00 3.01 -7.62
C ASP A 32 -28.84 2.41 -8.43
N PHE A 33 -27.62 2.88 -8.23
CA PHE A 33 -26.40 2.40 -8.91
C PHE A 33 -25.54 1.49 -8.05
N ALA A 34 -25.90 1.34 -6.77
CA ALA A 34 -25.11 0.58 -5.81
C ALA A 34 -24.99 -0.90 -6.21
N GLY A 35 -23.75 -1.38 -6.39
CA GLY A 35 -23.47 -2.77 -6.77
C GLY A 35 -23.81 -3.13 -8.21
N ARG A 36 -24.11 -2.16 -9.09
CA ARG A 36 -24.50 -2.42 -10.47
C ARG A 36 -23.42 -1.96 -11.45
N ILE A 37 -23.05 -2.85 -12.37
CA ILE A 37 -22.16 -2.51 -13.48
C ILE A 37 -22.87 -1.50 -14.40
N ARG A 38 -22.08 -0.52 -14.87
CA ARG A 38 -22.59 0.46 -15.84
C ARG A 38 -23.04 -0.18 -17.16
N ASN A 39 -24.10 0.32 -17.72
CA ASN A 39 -24.66 -0.10 -19.00
C ASN A 39 -24.43 0.93 -20.13
N ALA A 40 -23.69 2.01 -19.86
CA ALA A 40 -23.35 3.05 -20.82
C ALA A 40 -21.88 3.44 -20.72
N GLY A 41 -21.42 4.20 -21.72
CA GLY A 41 -20.07 4.77 -21.77
C GLY A 41 -19.88 5.81 -20.67
N VAL A 42 -18.67 5.88 -20.12
CA VAL A 42 -18.25 6.87 -19.12
C VAL A 42 -16.96 7.55 -19.55
N ARG A 43 -16.71 8.75 -19.04
CA ARG A 43 -15.43 9.45 -19.17
C ARG A 43 -14.84 9.69 -17.78
N ILE A 44 -13.54 9.45 -17.66
CA ILE A 44 -12.80 9.70 -16.42
C ILE A 44 -12.14 11.06 -16.54
N THR A 45 -12.52 12.00 -15.67
CA THR A 45 -11.93 13.34 -15.66
C THR A 45 -10.44 13.28 -15.39
N GLY A 46 -9.62 13.79 -16.30
CA GLY A 46 -8.17 13.82 -16.19
C GLY A 46 -7.45 12.53 -16.60
N ALA A 47 -8.17 11.53 -17.11
CA ALA A 47 -7.54 10.34 -17.69
C ALA A 47 -7.21 10.55 -19.19
N ASN A 48 -6.09 9.97 -19.62
CA ASN A 48 -5.61 10.00 -21.00
C ASN A 48 -6.11 8.81 -21.83
N PHE A 49 -7.10 8.08 -21.35
CA PHE A 49 -7.70 6.93 -22.03
C PHE A 49 -9.22 6.96 -21.90
N VAL A 50 -9.88 6.18 -22.74
CA VAL A 50 -11.33 5.96 -22.68
C VAL A 50 -11.56 4.56 -22.10
N PRO A 51 -12.37 4.43 -21.03
CA PRO A 51 -12.71 3.13 -20.46
C PRO A 51 -13.36 2.20 -21.52
N PRO A 52 -13.27 0.87 -21.33
CA PRO A 52 -13.89 -0.10 -22.23
C PRO A 52 -15.38 0.14 -22.45
N ASN A 53 -15.91 -0.38 -23.57
CA ASN A 53 -17.35 -0.35 -23.80
C ASN A 53 -18.11 -1.11 -22.69
N ALA A 54 -19.29 -0.60 -22.30
CA ALA A 54 -20.08 -1.15 -21.21
C ALA A 54 -20.39 -2.65 -21.36
N ASN A 55 -20.63 -3.13 -22.57
CA ASN A 55 -20.93 -4.55 -22.84
C ASN A 55 -19.75 -5.51 -22.60
N LYS A 56 -18.51 -4.99 -22.50
CA LYS A 56 -17.30 -5.78 -22.20
C LYS A 56 -16.90 -5.75 -20.72
N VAL A 57 -17.55 -4.91 -19.92
CA VAL A 57 -17.12 -4.66 -18.54
C VAL A 57 -17.22 -5.89 -17.66
N TYR A 58 -18.30 -6.68 -17.84
CA TYR A 58 -18.50 -7.90 -17.07
C TYR A 58 -17.40 -8.93 -17.36
N ASP A 59 -17.16 -9.20 -18.64
CA ASP A 59 -16.15 -10.18 -19.07
C ASP A 59 -14.74 -9.76 -18.60
N LEU A 60 -14.40 -8.48 -18.79
CA LEU A 60 -13.11 -7.94 -18.34
C LEU A 60 -12.93 -7.99 -16.81
N LEU A 61 -14.02 -7.84 -16.06
CA LEU A 61 -13.98 -7.98 -14.62
C LEU A 61 -13.75 -9.44 -14.22
N ASP A 62 -14.44 -10.39 -14.85
CA ASP A 62 -14.25 -11.82 -14.60
C ASP A 62 -12.84 -12.28 -14.98
N GLU A 63 -12.32 -11.86 -16.13
CA GLU A 63 -10.93 -12.12 -16.54
C GLU A 63 -9.91 -11.58 -15.52
N LEU A 64 -10.14 -10.37 -15.00
CA LEU A 64 -9.28 -9.78 -13.99
C LEU A 64 -9.34 -10.58 -12.68
N ILE A 65 -10.51 -11.02 -12.26
CA ILE A 65 -10.69 -11.84 -11.05
C ILE A 65 -10.01 -13.21 -11.21
N GLN A 66 -10.16 -13.84 -12.37
CA GLN A 66 -9.46 -15.08 -12.68
C GLN A 66 -7.93 -14.90 -12.63
N PHE A 67 -7.41 -13.85 -13.26
CA PHE A 67 -5.99 -13.51 -13.22
C PHE A 67 -5.46 -13.37 -11.78
N VAL A 68 -6.22 -12.72 -10.90
CA VAL A 68 -5.83 -12.55 -9.48
C VAL A 68 -5.82 -13.88 -8.73
N ASN A 69 -6.82 -14.72 -8.93
CA ASN A 69 -6.92 -16.02 -8.26
C ASN A 69 -5.83 -17.00 -8.72
N GLU A 70 -5.54 -17.04 -10.01
CA GLU A 70 -4.58 -17.97 -10.61
C GLU A 70 -3.13 -17.47 -10.51
N ASN A 71 -2.92 -16.16 -10.49
CA ASN A 71 -1.60 -15.50 -10.52
C ASN A 71 -0.63 -16.17 -11.52
N PRO A 72 -0.98 -16.26 -12.81
CA PRO A 72 -0.23 -17.04 -13.80
C PRO A 72 1.20 -16.53 -14.04
N LEU A 73 1.48 -15.27 -13.66
CA LEU A 73 2.80 -14.66 -13.76
C LEU A 73 3.65 -14.83 -12.49
N GLN A 74 3.14 -15.54 -11.48
CA GLN A 74 3.81 -15.77 -10.20
C GLN A 74 4.32 -14.46 -9.55
N LEU A 75 3.52 -13.40 -9.64
CA LEU A 75 3.82 -12.09 -9.08
C LEU A 75 3.82 -12.16 -7.55
N ASN A 76 4.66 -11.35 -6.91
CA ASN A 76 4.51 -11.15 -5.48
C ASN A 76 3.20 -10.41 -5.16
N ASP A 77 2.77 -10.49 -3.91
CA ASP A 77 1.44 -9.99 -3.48
C ASP A 77 1.26 -8.49 -3.72
N ILE A 78 2.32 -7.68 -3.59
CA ILE A 78 2.27 -6.24 -3.82
C ILE A 78 2.15 -5.93 -5.31
N GLU A 79 2.89 -6.63 -6.15
CA GLU A 79 2.79 -6.51 -7.61
C GLU A 79 1.41 -6.94 -8.11
N LEU A 80 0.91 -8.09 -7.62
CA LEU A 80 -0.42 -8.60 -7.97
C LEU A 80 -1.51 -7.61 -7.58
N ALA A 81 -1.48 -7.09 -6.35
CA ALA A 81 -2.43 -6.09 -5.88
C ALA A 81 -2.33 -4.77 -6.66
N THR A 82 -1.12 -4.38 -7.07
CA THR A 82 -0.88 -3.18 -7.89
C THR A 82 -1.47 -3.32 -9.28
N ILE A 83 -1.26 -4.47 -9.95
CA ILE A 83 -1.81 -4.75 -11.28
C ILE A 83 -3.33 -4.86 -11.21
N PHE A 84 -3.85 -5.56 -10.21
CA PHE A 84 -5.30 -5.63 -9.95
C PHE A 84 -5.90 -4.23 -9.79
N HIS A 85 -5.29 -3.40 -8.95
CA HIS A 85 -5.72 -2.01 -8.75
C HIS A 85 -5.79 -1.23 -10.06
N HIS A 86 -4.70 -1.24 -10.84
CA HIS A 86 -4.63 -0.53 -12.11
C HIS A 86 -5.67 -1.04 -13.12
N LYS A 87 -5.76 -2.36 -13.30
CA LYS A 87 -6.70 -2.99 -14.23
C LYS A 87 -8.15 -2.65 -13.87
N LEU A 88 -8.50 -2.68 -12.58
CA LEU A 88 -9.86 -2.34 -12.12
C LEU A 88 -10.15 -0.83 -12.30
N VAL A 89 -9.15 0.06 -12.12
CA VAL A 89 -9.27 1.49 -12.48
C VAL A 89 -9.53 1.65 -13.97
N TRP A 90 -8.83 0.90 -14.81
CA TRP A 90 -8.94 0.97 -16.27
C TRP A 90 -10.29 0.43 -16.78
N ILE A 91 -10.77 -0.70 -16.25
CA ILE A 91 -12.09 -1.27 -16.57
C ILE A 91 -13.19 -0.26 -16.23
N HIS A 92 -13.05 0.44 -15.10
CA HIS A 92 -14.00 1.44 -14.61
C HIS A 92 -15.44 0.91 -14.60
N PRO A 93 -15.74 -0.12 -13.80
CA PRO A 93 -16.96 -0.90 -13.98
C PRO A 93 -18.24 -0.17 -13.59
N PHE A 94 -18.17 0.96 -12.89
CA PHE A 94 -19.33 1.63 -12.31
C PHE A 94 -19.52 3.04 -12.86
N PHE A 95 -20.69 3.62 -12.69
CA PHE A 95 -20.95 5.03 -13.01
C PHE A 95 -20.24 6.00 -12.06
N ASP A 96 -20.27 5.73 -10.75
CA ASP A 96 -19.54 6.45 -9.71
C ASP A 96 -18.91 5.47 -8.72
N GLY A 97 -18.19 5.97 -7.71
CA GLY A 97 -17.61 5.14 -6.65
C GLY A 97 -16.39 4.29 -7.05
N ASN A 98 -16.00 4.26 -8.33
CA ASN A 98 -14.89 3.42 -8.83
C ASN A 98 -13.61 3.60 -8.00
N GLY A 99 -13.15 4.82 -7.80
CA GLY A 99 -11.90 5.08 -7.08
C GLY A 99 -11.92 4.60 -5.63
N ARG A 100 -13.07 4.69 -4.94
CA ARG A 100 -13.26 4.19 -3.57
C ARG A 100 -13.23 2.67 -3.55
N THR A 101 -14.02 2.04 -4.42
CA THR A 101 -14.14 0.59 -4.56
C THR A 101 -12.80 -0.06 -4.90
N VAL A 102 -12.07 0.49 -5.87
CA VAL A 102 -10.77 -0.05 -6.29
C VAL A 102 -9.75 -0.02 -5.16
N ARG A 103 -9.66 1.07 -4.39
CA ARG A 103 -8.75 1.15 -3.24
C ARG A 103 -9.13 0.17 -2.15
N LEU A 104 -10.41 -0.01 -1.87
CA LEU A 104 -10.88 -0.99 -0.88
C LEU A 104 -10.61 -2.42 -1.35
N ALA A 105 -10.89 -2.74 -2.61
CA ALA A 105 -10.65 -4.06 -3.18
C ALA A 105 -9.16 -4.43 -3.16
N MET A 106 -8.29 -3.51 -3.54
CA MET A 106 -6.83 -3.69 -3.45
C MET A 106 -6.39 -3.96 -2.00
N ASN A 107 -6.90 -3.17 -1.05
CA ASN A 107 -6.56 -3.34 0.36
C ASN A 107 -7.06 -4.67 0.93
N LEU A 108 -8.20 -5.17 0.47
CA LEU A 108 -8.66 -6.52 0.83
C LEU A 108 -7.69 -7.60 0.35
N LEU A 109 -7.16 -7.50 -0.87
CA LEU A 109 -6.15 -8.43 -1.38
C LEU A 109 -4.87 -8.38 -0.53
N LEU A 110 -4.37 -7.19 -0.22
CA LEU A 110 -3.18 -7.00 0.62
C LEU A 110 -3.40 -7.58 2.02
N MET A 111 -4.55 -7.30 2.65
CA MET A 111 -4.87 -7.79 4.00
C MET A 111 -4.99 -9.31 4.06
N ARG A 112 -5.48 -9.96 3.02
CA ARG A 112 -5.50 -11.43 2.90
C ARG A 112 -4.10 -12.04 2.98
N ARG A 113 -3.10 -11.33 2.51
CA ARG A 113 -1.69 -11.74 2.50
C ARG A 113 -0.92 -11.22 3.72
N GLY A 114 -1.63 -10.76 4.76
CA GLY A 114 -1.04 -10.29 6.00
C GLY A 114 -0.42 -8.89 5.92
N PHE A 115 -0.59 -8.16 4.82
CA PHE A 115 -0.16 -6.77 4.72
C PHE A 115 -1.17 -5.82 5.37
N PRO A 116 -0.74 -4.72 5.96
CA PRO A 116 -1.64 -3.65 6.37
C PRO A 116 -2.23 -2.93 5.13
N PRO A 117 -3.30 -2.14 5.27
CA PRO A 117 -3.85 -1.39 4.16
C PRO A 117 -2.87 -0.34 3.62
N ALA A 118 -2.73 -0.26 2.29
CA ALA A 118 -1.99 0.81 1.61
C ALA A 118 -2.85 2.07 1.52
N ILE A 119 -2.47 3.12 2.24
CA ILE A 119 -3.19 4.40 2.27
C ILE A 119 -2.54 5.38 1.30
N ILE A 120 -3.21 5.65 0.17
CA ILE A 120 -2.80 6.64 -0.82
C ILE A 120 -3.27 8.03 -0.34
N LEU A 121 -2.35 8.90 0.01
CA LEU A 121 -2.66 10.23 0.54
C LEU A 121 -3.08 11.20 -0.56
N LYS A 122 -3.87 12.22 -0.17
CA LYS A 122 -4.26 13.31 -1.07
C LYS A 122 -3.05 14.02 -1.68
N ASN A 123 -1.96 14.17 -0.94
CA ASN A 123 -0.72 14.80 -1.41
C ASN A 123 0.01 13.98 -2.46
N ASP A 124 -0.25 12.66 -2.54
CA ASP A 124 0.33 11.78 -3.55
C ASP A 124 -0.47 11.76 -4.86
N ARG A 125 -1.58 12.52 -4.94
CA ARG A 125 -2.53 12.50 -6.06
C ARG A 125 -1.85 12.65 -7.43
N LYS A 126 -0.97 13.63 -7.59
CA LYS A 126 -0.26 13.84 -8.86
C LYS A 126 0.61 12.64 -9.22
N LYS A 127 1.42 12.16 -8.27
CA LYS A 127 2.28 10.97 -8.45
C LYS A 127 1.46 9.73 -8.81
N TYR A 128 0.31 9.58 -8.17
CA TYR A 128 -0.60 8.45 -8.41
C TYR A 128 -1.16 8.47 -9.84
N TYR A 129 -1.66 9.62 -10.33
CA TYR A 129 -2.14 9.70 -11.72
C TYR A 129 -1.02 9.52 -12.75
N ASP A 130 0.16 10.07 -12.50
CA ASP A 130 1.33 9.88 -13.37
C ASP A 130 1.74 8.39 -13.41
N ALA A 131 1.67 7.69 -12.28
CA ALA A 131 1.95 6.27 -12.19
C ALA A 131 0.90 5.40 -12.92
N LEU A 132 -0.40 5.74 -12.79
CA LEU A 132 -1.47 5.08 -13.54
C LEU A 132 -1.29 5.25 -15.06
N ASN A 133 -0.94 6.46 -15.51
CA ASN A 133 -0.70 6.71 -16.93
C ASN A 133 0.48 5.89 -17.48
N GLN A 134 1.53 5.68 -16.70
CA GLN A 134 2.62 4.79 -17.10
C GLN A 134 2.21 3.31 -17.10
N ALA A 135 1.40 2.89 -16.15
CA ALA A 135 0.85 1.54 -16.09
C ALA A 135 -0.07 1.23 -17.29
N ASN A 136 -0.77 2.24 -17.86
CA ASN A 136 -1.52 2.09 -19.12
C ASN A 136 -0.63 1.65 -20.31
N ASN A 137 0.67 1.96 -20.27
CA ASN A 137 1.66 1.55 -21.25
C ASN A 137 2.46 0.30 -20.80
N GLY A 138 1.99 -0.43 -19.80
CA GLY A 138 2.63 -1.63 -19.28
C GLY A 138 3.77 -1.39 -18.27
N ASN A 139 4.09 -0.14 -17.94
CA ASN A 139 5.15 0.16 -16.95
C ASN A 139 4.54 0.37 -15.55
N TYR A 140 4.59 -0.67 -14.73
CA TYR A 140 4.05 -0.67 -13.37
C TYR A 140 5.02 -0.19 -12.29
N GLN A 141 6.29 0.05 -12.61
CA GLN A 141 7.33 0.34 -11.60
C GLN A 141 6.97 1.49 -10.65
N LYS A 142 6.50 2.62 -11.19
CA LYS A 142 6.14 3.77 -10.36
C LYS A 142 4.90 3.52 -9.50
N LEU A 143 3.94 2.77 -10.02
CA LEU A 143 2.73 2.44 -9.27
C LEU A 143 3.06 1.46 -8.13
N THR A 144 3.86 0.43 -8.40
CA THR A 144 4.34 -0.51 -7.38
C THR A 144 5.15 0.20 -6.30
N LEU A 145 6.08 1.10 -6.68
CA LEU A 145 6.84 1.89 -5.72
C LEU A 145 5.93 2.75 -4.82
N LEU A 146 4.90 3.36 -5.39
CA LEU A 146 3.92 4.15 -4.64
C LEU A 146 3.14 3.28 -3.66
N MET A 147 2.77 2.05 -4.04
CA MET A 147 2.11 1.08 -3.15
C MET A 147 3.04 0.64 -2.01
N CYS A 148 4.30 0.33 -2.30
CA CYS A 148 5.30 0.02 -1.27
C CYS A 148 5.46 1.16 -0.27
N GLN A 149 5.54 2.42 -0.74
CA GLN A 149 5.63 3.60 0.13
C GLN A 149 4.37 3.80 0.98
N ALA A 150 3.20 3.48 0.45
CA ALA A 150 1.94 3.55 1.18
C ALA A 150 1.87 2.47 2.27
N LEU A 151 2.34 1.26 1.98
CA LEU A 151 2.43 0.16 2.95
C LEU A 151 3.46 0.48 4.06
N GLU A 152 4.68 0.90 3.69
CA GLU A 152 5.71 1.31 4.65
C GLU A 152 5.17 2.37 5.62
N ARG A 153 4.45 3.37 5.11
CA ARG A 153 3.83 4.40 5.93
C ARG A 153 2.84 3.83 6.94
N THR A 154 2.01 2.88 6.52
CA THR A 154 1.02 2.26 7.40
C THR A 154 1.69 1.38 8.44
N VAL A 155 2.70 0.58 8.06
CA VAL A 155 3.50 -0.21 9.01
C VAL A 155 4.13 0.69 10.06
N ASN A 156 4.72 1.82 9.66
CA ASN A 156 5.32 2.76 10.61
C ASN A 156 4.28 3.33 11.60
N ILE A 157 3.04 3.63 11.13
CA ILE A 157 1.94 4.07 12.01
C ILE A 157 1.61 2.97 13.04
N TYR A 158 1.55 1.71 12.62
CA TYR A 158 1.29 0.60 13.55
C TYR A 158 2.43 0.44 14.59
N LEU A 159 3.68 0.45 14.12
CA LEU A 159 4.83 0.29 15.00
C LEU A 159 4.93 1.39 16.06
N THR A 160 4.60 2.64 15.69
CA THR A 160 4.56 3.76 16.64
C THR A 160 3.39 3.68 17.62
N SER A 161 2.34 2.91 17.30
CA SER A 161 1.15 2.75 18.14
C SER A 161 1.24 1.56 19.11
N ILE A 162 2.23 0.68 18.93
CA ILE A 162 2.46 -0.45 19.82
C ILE A 162 3.28 0.06 21.02
N PRO A 163 2.76 -0.02 22.24
CA PRO A 163 3.57 0.26 23.43
C PRO A 163 4.78 -0.70 23.42
N SER A 164 5.98 -0.18 23.42
CA SER A 164 7.16 -1.04 23.62
C SER A 164 7.14 -1.51 25.07
N ASP A 165 7.10 -2.82 25.31
CA ASP A 165 7.27 -3.41 26.65
C ASP A 165 8.66 -3.13 27.26
N ASN A 166 9.55 -2.58 26.47
CA ASN A 166 10.84 -2.05 26.90
C ASN A 166 10.72 -0.53 26.97
N ASP A 167 10.98 0.04 28.14
CA ASP A 167 11.19 1.48 28.43
C ASP A 167 12.34 2.11 27.59
N GLU A 168 12.51 1.70 26.36
CA GLU A 168 13.49 2.27 25.46
C GLU A 168 12.88 3.48 24.76
N ASP A 169 13.24 4.63 25.30
CA ASP A 169 12.82 5.95 24.83
C ASP A 169 13.31 6.18 23.40
N TYR A 170 12.46 5.86 22.38
CA TYR A 170 12.75 6.19 21.00
C TYR A 170 12.72 7.70 20.83
N GLN A 171 13.84 8.26 20.45
CA GLN A 171 14.01 9.70 20.26
C GLN A 171 14.50 10.00 18.84
N SER A 172 14.29 11.24 18.38
CA SER A 172 14.87 11.66 17.11
C SER A 172 16.39 11.51 17.15
N ILE A 173 16.98 11.04 16.04
CA ILE A 173 18.45 10.91 15.96
C ILE A 173 19.14 12.23 16.32
N ALA A 174 18.55 13.37 15.94
CA ALA A 174 19.07 14.69 16.26
C ALA A 174 19.17 14.91 17.79
N ASN A 175 18.18 14.50 18.56
CA ASN A 175 18.16 14.63 20.01
C ASN A 175 19.22 13.74 20.66
N ILE A 176 19.31 12.47 20.27
CA ILE A 176 20.29 11.54 20.87
C ILE A 176 21.73 11.98 20.57
N VAL A 177 22.01 12.45 19.34
CA VAL A 177 23.35 12.85 18.94
C VAL A 177 23.79 14.20 19.53
N SER A 178 22.84 15.06 19.92
CA SER A 178 23.14 16.31 20.62
C SER A 178 23.63 16.13 22.05
N GLU A 179 23.46 14.93 22.62
CA GLU A 179 23.95 14.64 23.99
C GLU A 179 25.49 14.46 24.02
N PRO A 180 26.14 14.96 25.08
CA PRO A 180 27.56 14.73 25.28
C PRO A 180 27.82 13.24 25.48
N ASN A 181 28.68 12.62 24.70
CA ASN A 181 29.10 11.21 24.66
C ASN A 181 28.58 10.36 23.50
N THR A 182 27.90 10.92 22.51
CA THR A 182 27.60 10.17 21.30
C THR A 182 28.75 10.34 20.29
N PRO A 183 29.49 9.25 19.92
CA PRO A 183 30.70 9.36 19.12
C PRO A 183 30.42 9.54 17.61
N TYR A 184 29.16 9.62 17.20
CA TYR A 184 28.75 9.68 15.81
C TYR A 184 27.96 10.94 15.48
N SER A 185 28.12 11.44 14.24
CA SER A 185 27.31 12.54 13.73
C SER A 185 25.89 12.09 13.35
N GLN A 186 24.97 13.05 13.31
CA GLN A 186 23.58 12.79 12.90
C GLN A 186 23.47 12.15 11.52
N GLU A 187 24.31 12.59 10.57
CA GLU A 187 24.34 12.05 9.21
C GLU A 187 24.73 10.58 9.19
N TYR A 188 25.73 10.21 10.01
CA TYR A 188 26.22 8.84 10.08
C TYR A 188 25.17 7.92 10.74
N VAL A 189 24.56 8.32 11.85
CA VAL A 189 23.51 7.54 12.52
C VAL A 189 22.29 7.41 11.58
N SER A 190 21.92 8.47 10.87
CA SER A 190 20.85 8.42 9.85
C SER A 190 21.18 7.50 8.67
N LEU A 191 22.44 7.37 8.30
CA LEU A 191 22.90 6.41 7.30
C LEU A 191 22.76 4.97 7.81
N LEU A 192 23.14 4.70 9.07
CA LEU A 192 23.00 3.40 9.69
C LEU A 192 21.54 2.97 9.79
N ALA A 193 20.65 3.89 10.16
CA ALA A 193 19.21 3.68 10.19
C ALA A 193 18.66 3.30 8.80
N ARG A 194 19.02 4.06 7.75
CA ARG A 194 18.65 3.77 6.35
C ARG A 194 19.15 2.42 5.86
N GLN A 195 20.29 1.96 6.36
CA GLN A 195 20.89 0.68 6.00
C GLN A 195 20.40 -0.49 6.87
N GLY A 196 19.49 -0.26 7.82
CA GLY A 196 19.00 -1.28 8.75
C GLY A 196 20.08 -1.85 9.67
N LYS A 197 21.17 -1.09 9.94
CA LYS A 197 22.29 -1.50 10.79
C LYS A 197 22.09 -1.20 12.27
N ILE A 198 21.13 -0.37 12.59
CA ILE A 198 20.65 -0.07 13.95
C ILE A 198 19.14 -0.21 13.96
N ASP A 199 18.58 -0.53 15.10
CA ASP A 199 17.13 -0.51 15.32
C ASP A 199 16.65 0.93 15.26
N ALA A 200 15.89 1.27 14.23
CA ALA A 200 15.39 2.60 13.93
C ALA A 200 14.19 2.53 13.02
N TYR A 201 13.26 3.44 13.19
CA TYR A 201 12.14 3.59 12.26
C TYR A 201 11.95 5.05 11.86
N LYS A 202 11.10 5.28 10.87
CA LYS A 202 10.87 6.62 10.32
C LYS A 202 9.56 7.19 10.84
N GLU A 203 9.64 8.24 11.64
CA GLU A 203 8.48 8.99 12.11
C GLU A 203 8.33 10.27 11.28
N GLY A 204 7.34 10.28 10.38
CA GLY A 204 7.15 11.36 9.44
C GLY A 204 8.37 11.59 8.53
N ARG A 205 9.09 12.71 8.72
CA ARG A 205 10.33 13.03 7.99
C ARG A 205 11.59 12.63 8.73
N ASN A 206 11.50 12.31 10.02
CA ASN A 206 12.64 12.08 10.90
C ASN A 206 12.85 10.58 11.13
N TRP A 207 14.12 10.19 11.29
CA TRP A 207 14.48 8.90 11.84
C TRP A 207 14.52 8.96 13.35
N VAL A 208 13.93 7.95 14.02
CA VAL A 208 13.97 7.76 15.46
C VAL A 208 14.65 6.45 15.78
N THR A 209 15.39 6.42 16.89
CA THR A 209 16.12 5.25 17.39
C THR A 209 16.28 5.35 18.89
N THR A 210 16.91 4.36 19.52
CA THR A 210 17.23 4.38 20.95
C THR A 210 18.73 4.56 21.20
N LYS A 211 19.11 5.06 22.36
CA LYS A 211 20.51 5.11 22.79
C LYS A 211 21.14 3.72 22.81
N LYS A 212 20.37 2.71 23.22
CA LYS A 212 20.79 1.32 23.26
C LYS A 212 21.15 0.80 21.87
N ALA A 213 20.31 1.04 20.87
CA ALA A 213 20.58 0.61 19.50
C ALA A 213 21.91 1.15 18.95
N ILE A 214 22.23 2.42 19.27
CA ILE A 214 23.52 3.04 18.91
C ILE A 214 24.67 2.39 19.68
N ASN A 215 24.53 2.17 20.97
CA ASN A 215 25.56 1.56 21.82
C ASN A 215 25.81 0.10 21.42
N ASP A 216 24.78 -0.66 21.11
CA ASP A 216 24.91 -2.05 20.62
C ASP A 216 25.69 -2.10 19.29
N TYR A 217 25.42 -1.16 18.39
CA TYR A 217 26.21 -1.04 17.15
C TYR A 217 27.68 -0.73 17.43
N ILE A 218 27.97 0.19 18.35
CA ILE A 218 29.35 0.52 18.74
C ILE A 218 30.06 -0.71 19.28
N ASN A 219 29.45 -1.42 20.22
CA ASN A 219 30.00 -2.60 20.86
C ASN A 219 30.25 -3.74 19.87
N ASN A 220 29.32 -3.98 18.97
CA ASN A 220 29.44 -5.00 17.93
C ASN A 220 30.57 -4.68 16.91
N ARG A 221 30.78 -3.40 16.62
CA ARG A 221 31.88 -2.97 15.73
C ARG A 221 33.26 -3.11 16.40
N GLN A 222 33.36 -2.84 17.71
CA GLN A 222 34.60 -3.03 18.46
C GLN A 222 35.00 -4.50 18.52
N ARG A 223 34.03 -5.41 18.78
CA ARG A 223 34.27 -6.86 18.78
C ARG A 223 34.79 -7.39 17.46
N LYS A 224 34.32 -6.89 16.30
CA LYS A 224 34.79 -7.28 14.97
C LYS A 224 36.19 -6.76 14.62
N ARG A 225 36.75 -5.81 15.38
CA ARG A 225 38.10 -5.29 15.17
C ARG A 225 39.16 -6.02 16.04
N LEU A 226 38.70 -6.81 17.01
CA LEU A 226 39.55 -7.58 17.93
C LEU A 226 39.67 -9.05 17.51
N LEU A 227 38.99 -9.48 16.44
CA LEU A 227 39.09 -10.75 15.73
C LEU A 227 39.78 -10.58 14.39
#